data_2f05fe273a33866aafba0c096cc0508b
#
_entry.id   2f05fe273a33866aafba0c096cc0508b
#
_cell.length_a   1.000
_cell.length_b   1.000
_cell.length_c   1.000
_cell.angle_alpha   90.00
_cell.angle_beta   90.00
_cell.angle_gamma   90.00
#
_symmetry.space_group_name_H-M   'P 1'
#
loop_
_entity.id
_entity.type
_entity.pdbx_description
1 polymer ?
#
loop_
_entity_poly.entity_id
_entity_poly.type
_entity_poly.pdbx_seq_one_letter_code
_entity_poly.pdbx_strand_id
1 'polypeptide(L)'
;MQALKEGCERFQQYWAIPAASEKQSEATELIDFLLRPEENAKSNAEYGGVPNLKQDLLAPHLDKDFYESPALKKEEELFPISWSIAVSDEQINLMDTYYTELMGNAAE
;
A
#
# COMPACT_ATOMS: atom_id res chain seq x y z
N MET A 1 3.93 8.33 10.81
CA MET A 1 3.67 9.04 9.54
C MET A 1 2.83 10.26 9.84
N GLN A 2 3.19 11.43 9.34
CA GLN A 2 2.38 12.66 9.48
C GLN A 2 1.88 13.05 8.09
N ALA A 3 0.56 13.24 7.96
CA ALA A 3 0.00 13.85 6.77
C ALA A 3 0.10 15.37 6.87
N LEU A 4 0.47 16.01 5.78
CA LEU A 4 0.53 17.47 5.68
C LEU A 4 -0.88 18.06 5.57
N LYS A 5 -1.03 19.34 5.89
CA LYS A 5 -2.33 20.05 5.74
C LYS A 5 -2.78 20.12 4.28
N GLU A 6 -1.82 20.14 3.37
CA GLU A 6 -2.01 20.16 1.92
C GLU A 6 -2.49 18.82 1.37
N GLY A 7 -2.45 17.78 2.20
CA GLY A 7 -2.82 16.43 1.83
C GLY A 7 -1.62 15.50 1.71
N CYS A 8 -1.87 14.30 1.20
CA CYS A 8 -0.84 13.29 1.00
C CYS A 8 -1.12 12.44 -0.24
N GLU A 9 -0.08 11.87 -0.79
CA GLU A 9 -0.24 10.86 -1.83
C GLU A 9 -0.86 9.61 -1.23
N ARG A 10 -1.81 9.03 -1.96
CA ARG A 10 -2.44 7.77 -1.62
C ARG A 10 -2.07 6.74 -2.66
N PHE A 11 -1.51 5.66 -2.19
CA PHE A 11 -1.17 4.50 -2.98
C PHE A 11 -2.05 3.31 -2.58
N GLN A 12 -2.68 2.66 -3.56
CA GLN A 12 -3.48 1.46 -3.34
C GLN A 12 -2.92 0.30 -4.14
N GLN A 13 -2.70 -0.82 -3.48
CA GLN A 13 -2.30 -2.07 -4.13
C GLN A 13 -3.50 -3.01 -4.25
N TYR A 14 -3.57 -3.69 -5.38
CA TYR A 14 -4.62 -4.65 -5.69
C TYR A 14 -4.01 -5.98 -6.10
N TRP A 15 -4.64 -7.05 -5.67
CA TRP A 15 -4.43 -8.36 -6.24
C TRP A 15 -5.37 -8.54 -7.41
N ALA A 16 -4.86 -9.03 -8.54
CA ALA A 16 -5.67 -9.32 -9.72
C ALA A 16 -5.28 -10.67 -10.30
N ILE A 17 -6.28 -11.41 -10.77
CA ILE A 17 -6.08 -12.69 -11.44
C ILE A 17 -6.30 -12.45 -12.93
N PRO A 18 -5.29 -12.66 -13.79
CA PRO A 18 -5.46 -12.54 -15.22
C PRO A 18 -6.57 -13.49 -15.73
N ALA A 19 -7.44 -13.01 -16.61
CA ALA A 19 -8.55 -13.80 -17.14
C ALA A 19 -8.11 -15.07 -17.88
N ALA A 20 -6.90 -15.04 -18.49
CA ALA A 20 -6.31 -16.18 -19.20
C ALA A 20 -5.50 -17.13 -18.28
N SER A 21 -5.53 -16.93 -16.96
CA SER A 21 -4.82 -17.80 -16.02
C SER A 21 -5.50 -19.17 -15.94
N GLU A 22 -4.73 -20.22 -16.08
CA GLU A 22 -5.17 -21.61 -15.84
C GLU A 22 -5.19 -21.98 -14.35
N LYS A 23 -4.68 -21.08 -13.49
CA LYS A 23 -4.53 -21.25 -12.03
C LYS A 23 -5.45 -20.32 -11.24
N GLN A 24 -6.66 -20.10 -11.75
CA GLN A 24 -7.60 -19.16 -11.11
C GLN A 24 -8.04 -19.62 -9.72
N SER A 25 -8.24 -20.92 -9.54
CA SER A 25 -8.67 -21.49 -8.25
C SER A 25 -7.57 -21.30 -7.20
N GLU A 26 -6.35 -21.67 -7.51
CA GLU A 26 -5.20 -21.57 -6.60
C GLU A 26 -4.88 -20.09 -6.29
N ALA A 27 -5.02 -19.21 -7.27
CA ALA A 27 -4.85 -17.77 -7.06
C ALA A 27 -5.94 -17.20 -6.14
N THR A 28 -7.19 -17.65 -6.28
CA THR A 28 -8.27 -17.28 -5.38
C THR A 28 -8.02 -17.76 -3.96
N GLU A 29 -7.58 -18.99 -3.78
CA GLU A 29 -7.22 -19.54 -2.47
C GLU A 29 -6.09 -18.73 -1.79
N LEU A 30 -5.10 -18.30 -2.57
CA LEU A 30 -4.03 -17.43 -2.06
C LEU A 30 -4.59 -16.07 -1.61
N ILE A 31 -5.45 -15.44 -2.40
CA ILE A 31 -6.06 -14.16 -2.04
C ILE A 31 -6.92 -14.32 -0.78
N ASP A 32 -7.72 -15.38 -0.69
CA ASP A 32 -8.53 -15.69 0.49
C ASP A 32 -7.66 -15.91 1.74
N PHE A 33 -6.52 -16.58 1.59
CA PHE A 33 -5.55 -16.73 2.68
C PHE A 33 -5.01 -15.38 3.15
N LEU A 34 -4.60 -14.51 2.21
CA LEU A 34 -4.06 -13.18 2.52
C LEU A 34 -5.11 -12.21 3.11
N LEU A 35 -6.40 -12.48 2.87
CA LEU A 35 -7.52 -11.72 3.45
C LEU A 35 -7.95 -12.22 4.83
N ARG A 36 -7.36 -13.30 5.36
CA ARG A 36 -7.61 -13.71 6.75
C ARG A 36 -7.10 -12.61 7.70
N PRO A 37 -7.86 -12.25 8.76
CA PRO A 37 -7.48 -11.13 9.62
C PRO A 37 -6.08 -11.23 10.19
N GLU A 38 -5.66 -12.40 10.64
CA GLU A 38 -4.32 -12.66 11.18
C GLU A 38 -3.23 -12.42 10.13
N GLU A 39 -3.36 -13.02 8.94
CA GLU A 39 -2.37 -12.91 7.86
C GLU A 39 -2.33 -11.50 7.28
N ASN A 40 -3.49 -10.88 7.14
CA ASN A 40 -3.61 -9.51 6.66
C ASN A 40 -2.97 -8.51 7.64
N ALA A 41 -3.22 -8.66 8.94
CA ALA A 41 -2.63 -7.84 9.98
C ALA A 41 -1.09 -7.98 9.99
N LYS A 42 -0.58 -9.21 9.98
CA LYS A 42 0.86 -9.51 9.96
C LYS A 42 1.55 -8.91 8.73
N SER A 43 1.01 -9.14 7.55
CA SER A 43 1.57 -8.61 6.30
C SER A 43 1.62 -7.09 6.30
N ASN A 44 0.53 -6.42 6.69
CA ASN A 44 0.49 -4.95 6.72
C ASN A 44 1.39 -4.35 7.81
N ALA A 45 1.52 -5.01 8.96
CA ALA A 45 2.44 -4.56 10.02
C ALA A 45 3.90 -4.62 9.53
N GLU A 46 4.26 -5.66 8.78
CA GLU A 46 5.60 -5.86 8.25
C GLU A 46 5.96 -4.84 7.15
N TYR A 47 5.00 -4.53 6.27
CA TYR A 47 5.18 -3.54 5.19
C TYR A 47 4.86 -2.10 5.59
N GLY A 48 4.28 -1.86 6.76
CA GLY A 48 3.84 -0.54 7.19
C GLY A 48 2.64 0.00 6.40
N GLY A 49 1.88 -0.88 5.76
CA GLY A 49 0.69 -0.54 4.99
C GLY A 49 -0.55 -0.33 5.87
N VAL A 50 -1.56 0.34 5.33
CA VAL A 50 -2.88 0.42 5.96
C VAL A 50 -3.69 -0.80 5.56
N PRO A 51 -4.12 -1.63 6.51
CA PRO A 51 -4.93 -2.81 6.22
C PRO A 51 -6.28 -2.44 5.58
N ASN A 52 -6.74 -3.27 4.66
CA ASN A 52 -8.01 -3.06 3.94
C ASN A 52 -9.20 -3.82 4.55
N LEU A 53 -9.02 -4.43 5.71
CA LEU A 53 -10.08 -5.08 6.47
C LEU A 53 -10.62 -4.14 7.55
N LYS A 54 -11.83 -4.45 8.03
CA LYS A 54 -12.44 -3.70 9.13
C LYS A 54 -11.58 -3.76 10.39
N GLN A 55 -11.48 -2.64 11.08
CA GLN A 55 -10.61 -2.49 12.26
C GLN A 55 -10.97 -3.44 13.40
N ASP A 56 -12.25 -3.77 13.59
CA ASP A 56 -12.71 -4.72 14.60
C ASP A 56 -12.18 -6.15 14.36
N LEU A 57 -11.98 -6.53 13.10
CA LEU A 57 -11.41 -7.82 12.73
C LEU A 57 -9.88 -7.86 12.91
N LEU A 58 -9.23 -6.72 12.78
CA LEU A 58 -7.77 -6.61 12.83
C LEU A 58 -7.23 -6.36 14.23
N ALA A 59 -8.02 -5.70 15.08
CA ALA A 59 -7.61 -5.29 16.42
C ALA A 59 -7.01 -6.42 17.30
N PRO A 60 -7.50 -7.69 17.25
CA PRO A 60 -6.89 -8.79 17.99
C PRO A 60 -5.49 -9.21 17.49
N HIS A 61 -5.14 -8.84 16.27
CA HIS A 61 -3.93 -9.31 15.56
C HIS A 61 -2.89 -8.22 15.34
N LEU A 62 -3.18 -6.98 15.70
CA LEU A 62 -2.28 -5.84 15.57
C LEU A 62 -1.78 -5.37 16.93
N ASP A 63 -0.51 -4.98 16.97
CA ASP A 63 0.03 -4.31 18.13
C ASP A 63 -0.70 -3.00 18.38
N LYS A 64 -0.87 -2.65 19.67
CA LYS A 64 -1.58 -1.45 20.08
C LYS A 64 -1.00 -0.20 19.43
N ASP A 65 0.31 -0.07 19.35
CA ASP A 65 0.98 1.08 18.75
C ASP A 65 0.70 1.21 17.24
N PHE A 66 0.61 0.09 16.54
CA PHE A 66 0.22 0.06 15.14
C PHE A 66 -1.24 0.48 14.94
N TYR A 67 -2.14 -0.13 15.73
CA TYR A 67 -3.57 0.14 15.69
C TYR A 67 -3.91 1.59 16.11
N GLU A 68 -3.15 2.15 17.04
CA GLU A 68 -3.29 3.53 17.49
C GLU A 68 -2.54 4.55 16.63
N SER A 69 -1.89 4.10 15.57
CA SER A 69 -1.15 5.00 14.66
C SER A 69 -2.07 6.08 14.08
N PRO A 70 -1.57 7.31 13.92
CA PRO A 70 -2.36 8.39 13.33
C PRO A 70 -2.87 8.08 11.92
N ALA A 71 -2.15 7.25 11.16
CA ALA A 71 -2.54 6.86 9.81
C ALA A 71 -3.82 6.01 9.80
N LEU A 72 -3.99 5.09 10.76
CA LEU A 72 -5.19 4.27 10.89
C LEU A 72 -6.35 5.04 11.51
N LYS A 73 -6.07 5.80 12.58
CA LYS A 73 -7.12 6.56 13.29
C LYS A 73 -7.72 7.71 12.47
N LYS A 74 -6.94 8.24 11.52
CA LYS A 74 -7.34 9.39 10.71
C LYS A 74 -7.60 9.04 9.24
N GLU A 75 -7.77 7.77 8.91
CA GLU A 75 -7.99 7.36 7.53
C GLU A 75 -9.20 8.09 6.92
N GLU A 76 -10.32 8.18 7.64
CA GLU A 76 -11.52 8.88 7.16
C GLU A 76 -11.29 10.39 6.97
N GLU A 77 -10.45 11.01 7.81
CA GLU A 77 -10.10 12.43 7.72
C GLU A 77 -9.09 12.67 6.59
N LEU A 78 -8.17 11.73 6.36
CA LEU A 78 -7.10 11.84 5.38
C LEU A 78 -7.56 11.50 3.97
N PHE A 79 -8.57 10.65 3.84
CA PHE A 79 -9.07 10.21 2.54
C PHE A 79 -9.51 11.36 1.62
N PRO A 80 -10.28 12.36 2.08
CA PRO A 80 -10.72 13.46 1.22
C PRO A 80 -9.59 14.36 0.73
N ILE A 81 -8.47 14.42 1.44
CA ILE A 81 -7.31 15.25 1.10
C ILE A 81 -6.17 14.45 0.48
N SER A 82 -6.38 13.17 0.22
CA SER A 82 -5.42 12.31 -0.45
C SER A 82 -5.65 12.33 -1.96
N TRP A 83 -4.58 12.19 -2.72
CA TRP A 83 -4.63 12.10 -4.18
C TRP A 83 -3.76 10.94 -4.68
N SER A 84 -4.05 10.49 -5.88
CA SER A 84 -3.21 9.56 -6.61
C SER A 84 -2.49 10.30 -7.73
N ILE A 85 -1.19 10.11 -7.83
CA ILE A 85 -0.41 10.71 -8.92
C ILE A 85 -0.56 9.83 -10.15
N ALA A 86 -1.11 10.41 -11.21
CA ALA A 86 -1.03 9.84 -12.55
C ALA A 86 0.15 10.49 -13.27
N VAL A 87 1.16 9.70 -13.57
CA VAL A 87 2.33 10.16 -14.34
C VAL A 87 2.20 9.71 -15.80
N SER A 88 2.61 10.56 -16.74
CA SER A 88 2.70 10.21 -18.15
C SER A 88 3.95 9.38 -18.42
N ASP A 89 3.97 8.64 -19.53
CA ASP A 89 5.16 7.87 -19.95
C ASP A 89 6.39 8.79 -20.12
N GLU A 90 6.20 10.04 -20.57
CA GLU A 90 7.26 11.01 -20.67
C GLU A 90 7.85 11.38 -19.30
N GLN A 91 7.00 11.54 -18.29
CA GLN A 91 7.44 11.80 -16.91
C GLN A 91 8.16 10.61 -16.32
N ILE A 92 7.69 9.39 -16.57
CA ILE A 92 8.36 8.16 -16.12
C ILE A 92 9.77 8.08 -16.73
N ASN A 93 9.89 8.26 -18.05
CA ASN A 93 11.18 8.23 -18.73
C ASN A 93 12.14 9.31 -18.21
N LEU A 94 11.62 10.49 -17.88
CA LEU A 94 12.41 11.58 -17.32
C LEU A 94 12.91 11.23 -15.90
N MET A 95 12.03 10.65 -15.08
CA MET A 95 12.39 10.18 -13.73
C MET A 95 13.47 9.10 -13.80
N ASP A 96 13.34 8.12 -14.68
CA ASP A 96 14.33 7.05 -14.88
C ASP A 96 15.68 7.60 -15.34
N THR A 97 15.68 8.60 -16.20
CA THR A 97 16.89 9.28 -16.65
C THR A 97 17.61 9.94 -15.47
N TYR A 98 16.90 10.76 -14.72
CA TYR A 98 17.47 11.44 -13.54
C TYR A 98 17.93 10.46 -12.46
N TYR A 99 17.16 9.40 -12.21
CA TYR A 99 17.54 8.37 -11.26
C TYR A 99 18.84 7.68 -11.68
N THR A 100 18.96 7.34 -12.95
CA THR A 100 20.16 6.69 -13.50
C THR A 100 21.39 7.59 -13.41
N GLU A 101 21.25 8.88 -13.72
CA GLU A 101 22.32 9.88 -13.57
C GLU A 101 22.75 10.03 -12.11
N LEU A 102 21.77 10.11 -11.19
CA LEU A 102 22.02 10.23 -9.76
C LEU A 102 22.78 9.03 -9.21
N MET A 103 22.36 7.83 -9.58
CA MET A 103 22.98 6.58 -9.14
C MET A 103 24.35 6.36 -9.79
N GLY A 104 24.54 6.78 -11.03
CA GLY A 104 25.83 6.75 -11.71
C GLY A 104 26.87 7.66 -11.02
N ASN A 105 26.46 8.85 -10.61
CA ASN A 105 27.34 9.79 -9.90
C ASN A 105 27.59 9.40 -8.44
N ALA A 106 26.75 8.58 -7.84
CA ALA A 106 26.94 8.10 -6.46
C ALA A 106 27.91 6.90 -6.37
N ALA A 107 28.29 6.31 -7.50
CA ALA A 107 29.19 5.17 -7.59
C ALA A 107 30.68 5.55 -7.82
N GLU A 108 30.98 6.84 -8.00
CA GLU A 108 32.32 7.42 -8.04
C GLU A 108 32.72 8.00 -6.65
#